data_10f7d4e13da8cc225505d89d63c79043
#
_entry.id   10f7d4e13da8cc225505d89d63c79043
#
_cell.length_a   1.000
_cell.length_b   1.000
_cell.length_c   1.000
_cell.angle_alpha   90.00
_cell.angle_beta   90.00
_cell.angle_gamma   90.00
#
_symmetry.space_group_name_H-M   'P 1'
#
loop_
_entity.id
_entity.type
_entity.pdbx_description
1 polymer ?
#
loop_
_entity_poly.entity_id
_entity_poly.type
_entity_poly.pdbx_seq_one_letter_code
_entity_poly.pdbx_strand_id
1 'polypeptide(L)'
;LRSRQLIVCQVTKNPIGAKGARLTQEVSLPGRFVVLIPNSKTYGISKRLPDDVRKRLRNILDRVKPAEHGLIVRTAAEHATEHELRADMTRLLDQWATIDAKAKKANGPTLLYREPELAVRVIREEFNADYRGVVIDDVALHAEVNSYVEAFNPELADRIEYFDAAEDGLPLFERFHIHEQLQKALDRKVWLPSGGSLIIEHTEALTVIDVNTGKNVGTTNLEETVYRNNLEAAEEVAKQLRLRDIGGIVVIDFIDMEIKENRRRVLDAFRAALARDKTRTQVFEISELGLVEMTRKRIGEGLLVHFADQCPSCEGRVVQVDFSLFE
;
A
#
# COMPACT_ATOMS: atom_id res chain seq x y z
N LEU A 1 7.21 1.14 -37.05
CA LEU A 1 7.82 -0.20 -36.84
C LEU A 1 7.98 -0.89 -38.17
N ARG A 2 9.15 -1.52 -38.41
CA ARG A 2 9.39 -2.33 -39.59
C ARG A 2 9.34 -3.81 -39.20
N SER A 3 9.02 -4.69 -40.17
CA SER A 3 9.09 -6.13 -39.93
C SER A 3 10.49 -6.55 -39.46
N ARG A 4 10.56 -7.40 -38.42
CA ARG A 4 11.81 -7.88 -37.77
C ARG A 4 12.67 -6.78 -37.13
N GLN A 5 12.13 -5.59 -36.91
CA GLN A 5 12.83 -4.53 -36.15
C GLN A 5 12.87 -4.91 -34.67
N LEU A 6 14.07 -4.92 -34.09
CA LEU A 6 14.25 -5.02 -32.64
C LEU A 6 13.89 -3.69 -31.99
N ILE A 7 13.12 -3.76 -30.92
CA ILE A 7 12.71 -2.60 -30.11
C ILE A 7 12.92 -2.91 -28.64
N VAL A 8 13.29 -1.91 -27.87
CA VAL A 8 13.25 -2.01 -26.40
C VAL A 8 11.82 -1.78 -25.95
N CYS A 9 11.32 -2.70 -25.14
CA CYS A 9 10.00 -2.55 -24.52
C CYS A 9 10.02 -3.02 -23.07
N GLN A 10 9.13 -2.44 -22.26
CA GLN A 10 8.91 -2.80 -20.87
C GLN A 10 7.56 -3.48 -20.72
N VAL A 11 7.52 -4.57 -19.96
CA VAL A 11 6.27 -5.21 -19.55
C VAL A 11 5.65 -4.39 -18.42
N THR A 12 4.45 -3.85 -18.65
CA THR A 12 3.72 -3.03 -17.66
C THR A 12 2.62 -3.82 -16.95
N LYS A 13 2.16 -4.91 -17.55
CA LYS A 13 1.23 -5.86 -16.93
C LYS A 13 1.56 -7.27 -17.40
N ASN A 14 1.52 -8.21 -16.48
CA ASN A 14 1.66 -9.62 -16.77
C ASN A 14 0.47 -10.13 -17.61
N PRO A 15 0.65 -11.22 -18.37
CA PRO A 15 -0.46 -11.88 -19.02
C PRO A 15 -1.45 -12.42 -17.98
N ILE A 16 -2.75 -12.30 -18.26
CA ILE A 16 -3.82 -12.79 -17.39
C ILE A 16 -4.80 -13.61 -18.25
N GLY A 17 -4.90 -14.90 -17.98
CA GLY A 17 -5.73 -15.82 -18.78
C GLY A 17 -5.35 -15.77 -20.26
N ALA A 18 -6.33 -15.56 -21.14
CA ALA A 18 -6.12 -15.45 -22.58
C ALA A 18 -5.54 -14.09 -23.06
N LYS A 19 -5.39 -13.11 -22.16
CA LYS A 19 -4.85 -11.80 -22.50
C LYS A 19 -3.34 -11.80 -22.38
N GLY A 20 -2.63 -11.43 -23.45
CA GLY A 20 -1.18 -11.29 -23.46
C GLY A 20 -0.67 -10.14 -22.55
N ALA A 21 0.63 -10.14 -22.31
CA ALA A 21 1.29 -9.07 -21.54
C ALA A 21 1.09 -7.68 -22.20
N ARG A 22 0.96 -6.65 -21.37
CA ARG A 22 0.94 -5.27 -21.86
C ARG A 22 2.37 -4.71 -21.94
N LEU A 23 2.75 -4.26 -23.09
CA LEU A 23 4.07 -3.69 -23.37
C LEU A 23 4.00 -2.18 -23.61
N THR A 24 5.07 -1.47 -23.27
CA THR A 24 5.29 -0.07 -23.63
C THR A 24 6.72 0.13 -24.13
N GLN A 25 6.90 1.06 -25.05
CA GLN A 25 8.24 1.51 -25.49
C GLN A 25 8.79 2.65 -24.61
N GLU A 26 7.94 3.34 -23.89
CA GLU A 26 8.36 4.33 -22.91
C GLU A 26 8.80 3.62 -21.64
N VAL A 27 10.10 3.34 -21.56
CA VAL A 27 10.71 2.68 -20.40
C VAL A 27 10.67 3.63 -19.20
N SER A 28 10.31 3.11 -18.05
CA SER A 28 10.35 3.83 -16.78
C SER A 28 11.13 3.01 -15.75
N LEU A 29 12.13 3.63 -15.14
CA LEU A 29 12.97 3.02 -14.13
C LEU A 29 12.65 3.66 -12.76
N PRO A 30 11.94 2.95 -11.88
CA PRO A 30 11.56 3.50 -10.58
C PRO A 30 12.72 3.46 -9.60
N GLY A 31 13.10 4.63 -9.10
CA GLY A 31 13.94 4.81 -7.92
C GLY A 31 13.12 4.97 -6.65
N ARG A 32 13.79 5.31 -5.56
CA ARG A 32 13.14 5.61 -4.28
C ARG A 32 12.36 6.94 -4.37
N PHE A 33 13.02 7.99 -4.81
CA PHE A 33 12.52 9.36 -4.83
C PHE A 33 12.07 9.82 -6.21
N VAL A 34 12.68 9.26 -7.26
CA VAL A 34 12.42 9.66 -8.63
C VAL A 34 12.17 8.45 -9.53
N VAL A 35 11.46 8.69 -10.63
CA VAL A 35 11.34 7.73 -11.73
C VAL A 35 12.03 8.32 -12.95
N LEU A 36 13.05 7.62 -13.46
CA LEU A 36 13.74 8.01 -14.68
C LEU A 36 12.96 7.49 -15.90
N ILE A 37 12.72 8.36 -16.87
CA ILE A 37 12.12 8.00 -18.16
C ILE A 37 13.17 8.28 -19.25
N PRO A 38 13.93 7.27 -19.66
CA PRO A 38 15.00 7.46 -20.63
C PRO A 38 14.50 8.02 -21.95
N ASN A 39 15.29 8.93 -22.55
CA ASN A 39 15.01 9.53 -23.85
C ASN A 39 13.64 10.20 -23.96
N SER A 40 13.14 10.75 -22.87
CA SER A 40 11.85 11.45 -22.80
C SER A 40 12.03 12.90 -22.33
N LYS A 41 11.07 13.73 -22.66
CA LYS A 41 10.99 15.11 -22.16
C LYS A 41 10.02 15.25 -20.98
N THR A 42 9.47 14.13 -20.52
CA THR A 42 8.51 14.09 -19.41
C THR A 42 9.15 14.66 -18.15
N TYR A 43 8.50 15.65 -17.54
CA TYR A 43 8.91 16.20 -16.25
C TYR A 43 7.69 16.44 -15.38
N GLY A 44 7.70 15.85 -14.19
CA GLY A 44 6.59 15.98 -13.26
C GLY A 44 7.03 15.83 -11.81
N ILE A 45 6.27 16.47 -10.92
CA ILE A 45 6.39 16.30 -9.47
C ILE A 45 5.03 15.88 -8.95
N SER A 46 5.00 14.91 -8.03
CA SER A 46 3.76 14.38 -7.45
C SER A 46 2.86 15.53 -6.99
N LYS A 47 1.61 15.51 -7.43
CA LYS A 47 0.58 16.49 -7.01
C LYS A 47 0.12 16.31 -5.56
N ARG A 48 0.53 15.22 -4.91
CA ARG A 48 0.23 14.96 -3.49
C ARG A 48 1.13 15.73 -2.55
N LEU A 49 2.26 16.21 -3.03
CA LEU A 49 3.20 17.01 -2.23
C LEU A 49 2.67 18.44 -2.06
N PRO A 50 2.87 19.05 -0.88
CA PRO A 50 2.60 20.46 -0.63
C PRO A 50 3.30 21.39 -1.63
N ASP A 51 2.75 22.57 -1.87
CA ASP A 51 3.25 23.50 -2.88
C ASP A 51 4.66 24.03 -2.60
N ASP A 52 4.99 24.28 -1.35
CA ASP A 52 6.30 24.68 -0.87
C ASP A 52 7.34 23.58 -1.11
N VAL A 53 7.01 22.34 -0.80
CA VAL A 53 7.85 21.17 -1.07
C VAL A 53 8.06 21.00 -2.57
N ARG A 54 7.01 21.14 -3.37
CA ARG A 54 7.13 21.04 -4.84
C ARG A 54 8.03 22.14 -5.41
N LYS A 55 7.97 23.35 -4.86
CA LYS A 55 8.89 24.45 -5.22
C LYS A 55 10.34 24.11 -4.87
N ARG A 56 10.58 23.63 -3.65
CA ARG A 56 11.91 23.20 -3.19
C ARG A 56 12.49 22.12 -4.11
N LEU A 57 11.73 21.06 -4.35
CA LEU A 57 12.17 19.96 -5.20
C LEU A 57 12.43 20.40 -6.64
N ARG A 58 11.60 21.30 -7.20
CA ARG A 58 11.83 21.85 -8.53
C ARG A 58 13.16 22.59 -8.60
N ASN A 59 13.46 23.46 -7.66
CA ASN A 59 14.72 24.20 -7.62
C ASN A 59 15.96 23.29 -7.52
N ILE A 60 15.86 22.17 -6.82
CA ILE A 60 16.92 21.16 -6.76
C ILE A 60 17.07 20.47 -8.12
N LEU A 61 15.98 20.00 -8.69
CA LEU A 61 15.97 19.21 -9.91
C LEU A 61 16.37 20.00 -11.15
N ASP A 62 16.03 21.28 -11.23
CA ASP A 62 16.46 22.15 -12.32
C ASP A 62 18.00 22.25 -12.43
N ARG A 63 18.72 21.99 -11.32
CA ARG A 63 20.19 21.96 -11.27
C ARG A 63 20.80 20.59 -11.53
N VAL A 64 20.04 19.53 -11.29
CA VAL A 64 20.60 18.16 -11.29
C VAL A 64 19.96 17.24 -12.33
N LYS A 65 18.86 17.64 -12.95
CA LYS A 65 18.14 16.84 -13.95
C LYS A 65 18.99 16.63 -15.21
N PRO A 66 19.13 15.38 -15.71
CA PRO A 66 19.76 15.11 -16.99
C PRO A 66 18.92 15.72 -18.15
N ALA A 67 19.59 16.38 -19.08
CA ALA A 67 18.94 17.07 -20.19
C ALA A 67 18.21 16.12 -21.16
N GLU A 68 18.76 14.89 -21.32
CA GLU A 68 18.30 13.92 -22.32
C GLU A 68 17.18 12.99 -21.82
N HIS A 69 16.87 13.02 -20.51
CA HIS A 69 15.95 12.07 -19.90
C HIS A 69 14.80 12.78 -19.17
N GLY A 70 13.65 12.12 -19.16
CA GLY A 70 12.50 12.53 -18.38
C GLY A 70 12.66 12.12 -16.91
N LEU A 71 11.95 12.84 -16.04
CA LEU A 71 11.98 12.61 -14.61
C LEU A 71 10.61 12.84 -13.98
N ILE A 72 10.16 11.92 -13.14
CA ILE A 72 8.97 12.10 -12.30
C ILE A 72 9.40 11.97 -10.84
N VAL A 73 9.09 12.98 -10.03
CA VAL A 73 9.35 12.97 -8.59
C VAL A 73 8.20 12.32 -7.85
N ARG A 74 8.53 11.34 -7.02
CA ARG A 74 7.57 10.58 -6.20
C ARG A 74 7.23 11.35 -4.91
N THR A 75 6.13 10.97 -4.29
CA THR A 75 5.72 11.53 -2.98
C THR A 75 6.77 11.25 -1.89
N ALA A 76 7.46 10.10 -1.97
CA ALA A 76 8.55 9.74 -1.04
C ALA A 76 9.70 10.76 -0.99
N ALA A 77 9.80 11.67 -1.96
CA ALA A 77 10.81 12.73 -1.98
C ALA A 77 10.48 13.93 -1.07
N GLU A 78 9.38 13.89 -0.31
CA GLU A 78 8.92 15.01 0.53
C GLU A 78 10.03 15.60 1.42
N HIS A 79 10.81 14.74 2.07
CA HIS A 79 11.90 15.15 2.96
C HIS A 79 13.28 14.86 2.37
N ALA A 80 13.36 14.39 1.12
CA ALA A 80 14.62 14.05 0.50
C ALA A 80 15.54 15.26 0.34
N THR A 81 16.81 15.06 0.64
CA THR A 81 17.88 16.01 0.44
C THR A 81 18.33 16.05 -1.02
N GLU A 82 19.05 17.10 -1.42
CA GLU A 82 19.66 17.18 -2.76
C GLU A 82 20.63 16.03 -2.99
N HIS A 83 21.39 15.64 -1.95
CA HIS A 83 22.34 14.51 -2.02
C HIS A 83 21.62 13.18 -2.35
N GLU A 84 20.54 12.88 -1.63
CA GLU A 84 19.77 11.65 -1.84
C GLU A 84 19.09 11.62 -3.21
N LEU A 85 18.52 12.75 -3.66
CA LEU A 85 17.94 12.85 -4.99
C LEU A 85 18.99 12.63 -6.09
N ARG A 86 20.19 13.16 -5.90
CA ARG A 86 21.31 13.04 -6.82
C ARG A 86 21.81 11.60 -6.86
N ALA A 87 21.95 10.95 -5.71
CA ALA A 87 22.37 9.56 -5.60
C ALA A 87 21.36 8.60 -6.30
N ASP A 88 20.06 8.77 -6.02
CA ASP A 88 19.00 7.96 -6.66
C ASP A 88 19.01 8.13 -8.19
N MET A 89 19.22 9.34 -8.67
CA MET A 89 19.27 9.65 -10.09
C MET A 89 20.51 9.08 -10.77
N THR A 90 21.70 9.21 -10.17
CA THR A 90 22.96 8.66 -10.70
C THR A 90 22.82 7.16 -10.90
N ARG A 91 22.30 6.45 -9.91
CA ARG A 91 22.05 5.02 -10.01
C ARG A 91 21.10 4.65 -11.15
N LEU A 92 20.02 5.38 -11.32
CA LEU A 92 19.07 5.11 -12.40
C LEU A 92 19.70 5.35 -13.78
N LEU A 93 20.58 6.32 -13.89
CA LEU A 93 21.36 6.58 -15.11
C LEU A 93 22.33 5.45 -15.40
N ASP A 94 23.04 4.95 -14.40
CA ASP A 94 23.97 3.79 -14.54
C ASP A 94 23.21 2.52 -14.92
N GLN A 95 22.04 2.30 -14.30
CA GLN A 95 21.14 1.21 -14.65
C GLN A 95 20.66 1.32 -16.10
N TRP A 96 20.24 2.50 -16.54
CA TRP A 96 19.86 2.72 -17.93
C TRP A 96 21.00 2.52 -18.89
N ALA A 97 22.20 3.02 -18.59
CA ALA A 97 23.39 2.81 -19.41
C ALA A 97 23.70 1.32 -19.59
N THR A 98 23.53 0.53 -18.53
CA THR A 98 23.71 -0.94 -18.58
C THR A 98 22.66 -1.60 -19.48
N ILE A 99 21.40 -1.21 -19.37
CA ILE A 99 20.30 -1.72 -20.20
C ILE A 99 20.51 -1.35 -21.66
N ASP A 100 20.85 -0.10 -21.96
CA ASP A 100 21.09 0.40 -23.30
C ASP A 100 22.28 -0.29 -23.97
N ALA A 101 23.36 -0.51 -23.21
CA ALA A 101 24.53 -1.25 -23.69
C ALA A 101 24.19 -2.72 -24.03
N LYS A 102 23.36 -3.39 -23.23
CA LYS A 102 22.86 -4.75 -23.53
C LYS A 102 21.94 -4.74 -24.74
N ALA A 103 21.04 -3.74 -24.85
CA ALA A 103 20.13 -3.61 -25.98
C ALA A 103 20.89 -3.44 -27.32
N LYS A 104 21.93 -2.63 -27.34
CA LYS A 104 22.78 -2.42 -28.53
C LYS A 104 23.56 -3.67 -28.98
N LYS A 105 23.82 -4.60 -28.06
CA LYS A 105 24.53 -5.87 -28.35
C LYS A 105 23.58 -7.01 -28.71
N ALA A 106 22.27 -6.83 -28.48
CA ALA A 106 21.28 -7.89 -28.68
C ALA A 106 20.99 -8.11 -30.18
N ASN A 107 21.12 -9.35 -30.64
CA ASN A 107 20.84 -9.77 -32.02
C ASN A 107 19.47 -10.46 -32.18
N GLY A 108 18.69 -10.55 -31.09
CA GLY A 108 17.36 -11.15 -31.02
C GLY A 108 16.64 -10.82 -29.72
N PRO A 109 15.45 -11.37 -29.48
CA PRO A 109 14.72 -11.18 -28.24
C PRO A 109 15.58 -11.56 -27.03
N THR A 110 15.86 -10.62 -26.16
CA THR A 110 16.77 -10.79 -25.02
C THR A 110 16.23 -10.07 -23.79
N LEU A 111 16.30 -10.70 -22.62
CA LEU A 111 15.98 -10.06 -21.35
C LEU A 111 17.09 -9.06 -20.99
N LEU A 112 16.78 -7.78 -21.04
CA LEU A 112 17.74 -6.71 -20.76
C LEU A 112 17.87 -6.41 -19.27
N TYR A 113 16.74 -6.44 -18.57
CA TYR A 113 16.65 -6.16 -17.14
C TYR A 113 15.40 -6.84 -16.56
N ARG A 114 15.54 -7.37 -15.35
CA ARG A 114 14.43 -7.84 -14.51
C ARG A 114 14.39 -6.95 -13.26
N GLU A 115 13.20 -6.48 -12.92
CA GLU A 115 13.01 -5.77 -11.67
C GLU A 115 13.34 -6.70 -10.48
N PRO A 116 13.95 -6.18 -9.40
CA PRO A 116 14.24 -6.98 -8.19
C PRO A 116 13.00 -7.70 -7.65
N GLU A 117 13.24 -8.74 -6.87
CA GLU A 117 12.20 -9.52 -6.20
C GLU A 117 11.27 -8.63 -5.34
N LEU A 118 10.09 -9.15 -5.01
CA LEU A 118 9.05 -8.39 -4.32
C LEU A 118 9.56 -7.76 -3.01
N ALA A 119 10.35 -8.49 -2.23
CA ALA A 119 10.89 -8.01 -0.97
C ALA A 119 11.75 -6.75 -1.15
N VAL A 120 12.68 -6.75 -2.11
CA VAL A 120 13.52 -5.57 -2.40
C VAL A 120 12.67 -4.39 -2.87
N ARG A 121 11.60 -4.65 -3.64
CA ARG A 121 10.66 -3.59 -4.05
C ARG A 121 9.92 -2.99 -2.85
N VAL A 122 9.46 -3.82 -1.92
CA VAL A 122 8.80 -3.36 -0.69
C VAL A 122 9.77 -2.53 0.16
N ILE A 123 11.01 -3.01 0.35
CA ILE A 123 12.06 -2.26 1.05
C ILE A 123 12.30 -0.90 0.40
N ARG A 124 12.44 -0.85 -0.92
CA ARG A 124 12.61 0.41 -1.67
C ARG A 124 11.48 1.40 -1.42
N GLU A 125 10.24 0.92 -1.31
CA GLU A 125 9.07 1.77 -1.24
C GLU A 125 8.67 2.16 0.18
N GLU A 126 8.90 1.27 1.15
CA GLU A 126 8.41 1.43 2.50
C GLU A 126 9.51 1.73 3.53
N PHE A 127 10.69 1.09 3.39
CA PHE A 127 11.71 1.14 4.44
C PHE A 127 12.35 2.54 4.55
N ASN A 128 12.19 3.16 5.71
CA ASN A 128 12.72 4.47 6.05
C ASN A 128 13.11 4.54 7.54
N ALA A 129 13.48 5.72 8.02
CA ALA A 129 13.92 5.93 9.40
C ALA A 129 12.86 5.65 10.48
N ASP A 130 11.56 5.59 10.11
CA ASP A 130 10.47 5.31 11.02
C ASP A 130 10.39 3.81 11.38
N TYR A 131 11.05 2.95 10.60
CA TYR A 131 11.12 1.51 10.88
C TYR A 131 12.28 1.19 11.80
N ARG A 132 12.05 0.33 12.78
CA ARG A 132 13.08 -0.20 13.67
C ARG A 132 14.13 -1.00 12.89
N GLY A 133 13.68 -1.86 11.98
CA GLY A 133 14.55 -2.70 11.17
C GLY A 133 13.76 -3.60 10.23
N VAL A 134 14.49 -4.41 9.50
CA VAL A 134 13.99 -5.49 8.64
C VAL A 134 14.66 -6.77 9.06
N VAL A 135 13.90 -7.81 9.34
CA VAL A 135 14.40 -9.10 9.80
C VAL A 135 14.09 -10.15 8.73
N ILE A 136 15.09 -10.89 8.29
CA ILE A 136 15.02 -11.83 7.16
C ILE A 136 15.64 -13.17 7.57
N ASP A 137 14.94 -14.27 7.34
CA ASP A 137 15.36 -15.64 7.65
C ASP A 137 15.87 -16.43 6.43
N ASP A 138 15.87 -15.82 5.24
CA ASP A 138 16.49 -16.38 4.03
C ASP A 138 17.86 -15.73 3.79
N VAL A 139 18.92 -16.51 3.74
CA VAL A 139 20.30 -16.03 3.59
C VAL A 139 20.52 -15.28 2.28
N ALA A 140 19.96 -15.78 1.17
CA ALA A 140 20.16 -15.18 -0.15
C ALA A 140 19.40 -13.85 -0.24
N LEU A 141 18.17 -13.81 0.23
CA LEU A 141 17.36 -12.61 0.28
C LEU A 141 17.95 -11.55 1.22
N HIS A 142 18.48 -11.96 2.40
CA HIS A 142 19.18 -11.06 3.30
C HIS A 142 20.36 -10.39 2.61
N ALA A 143 21.21 -11.17 1.93
CA ALA A 143 22.36 -10.63 1.20
C ALA A 143 21.96 -9.66 0.09
N GLU A 144 20.88 -9.97 -0.67
CA GLU A 144 20.35 -9.11 -1.72
C GLU A 144 19.81 -7.80 -1.15
N VAL A 145 18.97 -7.87 -0.09
CA VAL A 145 18.38 -6.69 0.57
C VAL A 145 19.46 -5.84 1.21
N ASN A 146 20.42 -6.45 1.92
CA ASN A 146 21.51 -5.72 2.56
C ASN A 146 22.35 -4.95 1.53
N SER A 147 22.77 -5.61 0.46
CA SER A 147 23.52 -4.97 -0.63
C SER A 147 22.74 -3.84 -1.29
N TYR A 148 21.41 -4.03 -1.42
CA TYR A 148 20.54 -2.98 -1.93
C TYR A 148 20.51 -1.76 -0.99
N VAL A 149 20.29 -1.98 0.33
CA VAL A 149 20.18 -0.89 1.31
C VAL A 149 21.51 -0.18 1.50
N GLU A 150 22.64 -0.89 1.55
CA GLU A 150 24.00 -0.31 1.59
C GLU A 150 24.26 0.64 0.41
N ALA A 151 23.80 0.27 -0.78
CA ALA A 151 23.97 1.09 -1.97
C ALA A 151 23.06 2.34 -1.99
N PHE A 152 21.90 2.32 -1.34
CA PHE A 152 20.87 3.38 -1.45
C PHE A 152 20.62 4.18 -0.21
N ASN A 153 20.82 3.59 0.94
CA ASN A 153 20.63 4.23 2.23
C ASN A 153 21.53 3.60 3.28
N PRO A 154 22.84 3.83 3.20
CA PRO A 154 23.83 3.21 4.09
C PRO A 154 23.55 3.47 5.57
N GLU A 155 22.85 4.58 5.89
CA GLU A 155 22.45 4.90 7.28
C GLU A 155 21.43 3.94 7.87
N LEU A 156 20.76 3.15 7.02
CA LEU A 156 19.79 2.13 7.45
C LEU A 156 20.31 0.70 7.28
N ALA A 157 21.52 0.50 6.78
CA ALA A 157 22.08 -0.82 6.52
C ALA A 157 22.26 -1.64 7.81
N ASP A 158 22.62 -1.00 8.90
CA ASP A 158 22.74 -1.61 10.24
C ASP A 158 21.41 -2.09 10.84
N ARG A 159 20.29 -1.74 10.20
CA ARG A 159 18.95 -2.20 10.60
C ARG A 159 18.43 -3.40 9.79
N ILE A 160 19.26 -3.97 8.92
CA ILE A 160 18.94 -5.21 8.20
C ILE A 160 19.53 -6.37 8.99
N GLU A 161 18.68 -7.18 9.58
CA GLU A 161 19.08 -8.27 10.47
C GLU A 161 18.81 -9.62 9.80
N TYR A 162 19.80 -10.51 9.84
CA TYR A 162 19.58 -11.92 9.51
C TYR A 162 19.05 -12.64 10.74
N PHE A 163 18.01 -13.44 10.56
CA PHE A 163 17.42 -14.26 11.63
C PHE A 163 17.71 -15.73 11.39
N ASP A 164 18.41 -16.37 12.33
CA ASP A 164 18.64 -17.80 12.30
C ASP A 164 17.61 -18.52 13.17
N ALA A 165 16.63 -19.16 12.53
CA ALA A 165 15.58 -19.91 13.21
C ALA A 165 16.13 -21.14 13.98
N ALA A 166 17.28 -21.69 13.57
CA ALA A 166 17.91 -22.82 14.25
C ALA A 166 18.58 -22.38 15.56
N GLU A 167 19.13 -21.17 15.60
CA GLU A 167 19.75 -20.60 16.79
C GLU A 167 18.68 -20.07 17.78
N ASP A 168 17.63 -19.41 17.28
CA ASP A 168 16.54 -18.86 18.11
C ASP A 168 15.59 -19.96 18.66
N GLY A 169 15.48 -21.08 17.95
CA GLY A 169 14.61 -22.19 18.31
C GLY A 169 13.15 -22.06 17.86
N LEU A 170 12.77 -20.95 17.22
CA LEU A 170 11.45 -20.70 16.67
C LEU A 170 11.55 -20.13 15.25
N PRO A 171 10.62 -20.43 14.34
CA PRO A 171 10.50 -19.75 13.06
C PRO A 171 10.23 -18.25 13.23
N LEU A 172 10.70 -17.44 12.27
CA LEU A 172 10.60 -15.98 12.28
C LEU A 172 9.16 -15.49 12.53
N PHE A 173 8.17 -16.06 11.85
CA PHE A 173 6.77 -15.64 11.99
C PHE A 173 6.16 -15.99 13.33
N GLU A 174 6.59 -17.10 13.95
CA GLU A 174 6.18 -17.46 15.31
C GLU A 174 6.84 -16.54 16.34
N ARG A 175 8.15 -16.28 16.18
CA ARG A 175 8.91 -15.40 17.05
C ARG A 175 8.30 -13.99 17.18
N PHE A 176 7.76 -13.47 16.10
CA PHE A 176 7.15 -12.14 16.04
C PHE A 176 5.60 -12.18 16.03
N HIS A 177 4.98 -13.34 16.33
CA HIS A 177 3.52 -13.50 16.37
C HIS A 177 2.80 -13.04 15.10
N ILE A 178 3.42 -13.23 13.93
CA ILE A 178 2.86 -12.79 12.63
C ILE A 178 1.63 -13.62 12.26
N HIS A 179 1.64 -14.94 12.51
CA HIS A 179 0.49 -15.80 12.23
C HIS A 179 -0.76 -15.35 12.99
N GLU A 180 -0.64 -15.02 14.28
CA GLU A 180 -1.73 -14.53 15.11
C GLU A 180 -2.24 -13.17 14.63
N GLN A 181 -1.36 -12.29 14.18
CA GLN A 181 -1.73 -11.00 13.60
C GLN A 181 -2.46 -11.16 12.25
N LEU A 182 -2.02 -12.10 11.41
CA LEU A 182 -2.71 -12.45 10.16
C LEU A 182 -4.09 -13.03 10.42
N GLN A 183 -4.23 -13.95 11.39
CA GLN A 183 -5.53 -14.49 11.76
C GLN A 183 -6.48 -13.39 12.23
N LYS A 184 -6.03 -12.47 13.07
CA LYS A 184 -6.82 -11.30 13.49
C LYS A 184 -7.18 -10.39 12.31
N ALA A 185 -6.28 -10.23 11.34
CA ALA A 185 -6.56 -9.44 10.14
C ALA A 185 -7.56 -10.10 9.18
N LEU A 186 -7.78 -11.41 9.30
CA LEU A 186 -8.79 -12.16 8.54
C LEU A 186 -10.12 -12.29 9.29
N ASP A 187 -10.14 -11.96 10.59
CA ASP A 187 -11.36 -12.06 11.39
C ASP A 187 -12.37 -10.97 10.99
N ARG A 188 -13.64 -11.34 10.97
CA ARG A 188 -14.76 -10.42 10.73
C ARG A 188 -14.86 -9.33 11.78
N LYS A 189 -14.56 -9.67 13.05
CA LYS A 189 -14.70 -8.79 14.20
C LYS A 189 -13.36 -8.18 14.62
N VAL A 190 -13.35 -6.89 14.84
CA VAL A 190 -12.19 -6.13 15.36
C VAL A 190 -12.57 -5.48 16.68
N TRP A 191 -11.80 -5.74 17.73
CA TRP A 191 -12.02 -5.15 19.04
C TRP A 191 -11.37 -3.77 19.13
N LEU A 192 -12.09 -2.83 19.77
CA LEU A 192 -11.60 -1.49 20.08
C LEU A 192 -11.04 -1.45 21.52
N PRO A 193 -10.09 -0.54 21.81
CA PRO A 193 -9.52 -0.41 23.16
C PRO A 193 -10.53 -0.16 24.25
N SER A 194 -11.60 0.59 23.98
CA SER A 194 -12.72 0.86 24.91
C SER A 194 -13.62 -0.35 25.19
N GLY A 195 -13.42 -1.47 24.48
CA GLY A 195 -14.29 -2.64 24.56
C GLY A 195 -15.44 -2.65 23.55
N GLY A 196 -15.53 -1.64 22.70
CA GLY A 196 -16.36 -1.66 21.50
C GLY A 196 -15.79 -2.58 20.42
N SER A 197 -16.47 -2.68 19.28
CA SER A 197 -16.00 -3.52 18.19
C SER A 197 -16.50 -3.03 16.84
N LEU A 198 -15.73 -3.38 15.78
CA LEU A 198 -16.14 -3.26 14.40
C LEU A 198 -16.55 -4.64 13.88
N ILE A 199 -17.55 -4.68 13.03
CA ILE A 199 -17.89 -5.84 12.20
C ILE A 199 -17.66 -5.45 10.74
N ILE A 200 -16.77 -6.16 10.05
CA ILE A 200 -16.41 -5.88 8.66
C ILE A 200 -16.97 -7.00 7.79
N GLU A 201 -17.86 -6.64 6.87
CA GLU A 201 -18.52 -7.57 5.97
C GLU A 201 -18.31 -7.16 4.52
N HIS A 202 -18.02 -8.16 3.68
CA HIS A 202 -17.88 -7.98 2.25
C HIS A 202 -19.14 -8.50 1.55
N THR A 203 -19.71 -7.66 0.69
CA THR A 203 -20.74 -8.08 -0.25
C THR A 203 -20.13 -8.11 -1.66
N GLU A 204 -20.88 -8.56 -2.65
CA GLU A 204 -20.44 -8.54 -4.04
C GLU A 204 -20.05 -7.13 -4.53
N ALA A 205 -20.75 -6.09 -4.09
CA ALA A 205 -20.62 -4.73 -4.60
C ALA A 205 -19.84 -3.79 -3.70
N LEU A 206 -19.91 -3.95 -2.38
CA LEU A 206 -19.37 -3.02 -1.40
C LEU A 206 -18.95 -3.71 -0.10
N THR A 207 -18.21 -3.02 0.74
CA THR A 207 -17.90 -3.43 2.11
C THR A 207 -18.73 -2.61 3.09
N VAL A 208 -19.31 -3.28 4.06
CA VAL A 208 -20.06 -2.65 5.17
C VAL A 208 -19.25 -2.81 6.45
N ILE A 209 -19.18 -1.74 7.24
CA ILE A 209 -18.51 -1.73 8.54
C ILE A 209 -19.52 -1.20 9.58
N ASP A 210 -19.88 -2.04 10.53
CA ASP A 210 -20.76 -1.72 11.63
C ASP A 210 -19.95 -1.47 12.91
N VAL A 211 -20.28 -0.41 13.65
CA VAL A 211 -19.60 0.02 14.87
C VAL A 211 -20.48 -0.24 16.08
N ASN A 212 -19.95 -1.00 17.04
CA ASN A 212 -20.68 -1.40 18.25
C ASN A 212 -19.96 -0.94 19.53
N THR A 213 -20.70 -0.47 20.54
CA THR A 213 -20.16 -0.04 21.85
C THR A 213 -19.76 -1.20 22.77
N GLY A 214 -20.20 -2.43 22.47
CA GLY A 214 -20.01 -3.57 23.38
C GLY A 214 -20.78 -3.42 24.70
N LYS A 215 -20.17 -3.91 25.80
CA LYS A 215 -20.80 -3.89 27.14
C LYS A 215 -20.61 -2.59 27.92
N ASN A 216 -19.74 -1.70 27.44
CA ASN A 216 -19.43 -0.43 28.11
C ASN A 216 -20.44 0.66 27.77
N VAL A 217 -21.69 0.45 28.15
CA VAL A 217 -22.69 1.51 28.16
C VAL A 217 -22.48 2.29 29.44
N GLY A 218 -21.72 3.39 29.38
CA GLY A 218 -21.50 4.26 30.55
C GLY A 218 -22.81 4.75 31.12
N THR A 219 -22.94 4.68 32.43
CA THR A 219 -24.19 4.95 33.16
C THR A 219 -24.49 6.46 33.32
N THR A 220 -23.52 7.34 33.04
CA THR A 220 -23.59 8.78 33.36
C THR A 220 -23.60 9.71 32.15
N ASN A 221 -23.09 9.32 31.00
CA ASN A 221 -23.10 10.14 29.78
C ASN A 221 -22.97 9.26 28.53
N LEU A 222 -24.12 8.82 28.01
CA LEU A 222 -24.20 7.95 26.83
C LEU A 222 -23.55 8.60 25.59
N GLU A 223 -23.84 9.88 25.34
CA GLU A 223 -23.31 10.62 24.19
C GLU A 223 -21.78 10.68 24.21
N GLU A 224 -21.14 10.94 25.37
CA GLU A 224 -19.70 10.98 25.52
C GLU A 224 -19.08 9.59 25.27
N THR A 225 -19.71 8.52 25.75
CA THR A 225 -19.27 7.14 25.53
C THR A 225 -19.32 6.77 24.05
N VAL A 226 -20.42 7.09 23.38
CA VAL A 226 -20.62 6.89 21.94
C VAL A 226 -19.57 7.69 21.14
N TYR A 227 -19.38 8.95 21.48
CA TYR A 227 -18.42 9.81 20.81
C TYR A 227 -17.01 9.26 20.89
N ARG A 228 -16.53 8.82 22.07
CA ARG A 228 -15.20 8.21 22.23
C ARG A 228 -15.07 6.91 21.46
N ASN A 229 -16.09 6.06 21.53
CA ASN A 229 -16.08 4.80 20.78
C ASN A 229 -16.01 5.04 19.26
N ASN A 230 -16.75 6.04 18.75
CA ASN A 230 -16.73 6.40 17.35
C ASN A 230 -15.37 7.02 16.91
N LEU A 231 -14.68 7.75 17.78
CA LEU A 231 -13.33 8.24 17.51
C LEU A 231 -12.33 7.09 17.37
N GLU A 232 -12.35 6.13 18.32
CA GLU A 232 -11.53 4.92 18.22
C GLU A 232 -11.87 4.11 16.97
N ALA A 233 -13.15 3.96 16.66
CA ALA A 233 -13.63 3.29 15.47
C ALA A 233 -13.10 3.95 14.19
N ALA A 234 -13.15 5.28 14.10
CA ALA A 234 -12.67 6.02 12.94
C ALA A 234 -11.18 5.76 12.65
N GLU A 235 -10.36 5.77 13.69
CA GLU A 235 -8.93 5.45 13.56
C GLU A 235 -8.70 3.99 13.17
N GLU A 236 -9.42 3.07 13.80
CA GLU A 236 -9.26 1.64 13.56
C GLU A 236 -9.77 1.23 12.18
N VAL A 237 -10.91 1.77 11.71
CA VAL A 237 -11.41 1.56 10.34
C VAL A 237 -10.35 1.95 9.32
N ALA A 238 -9.71 3.12 9.47
CA ALA A 238 -8.66 3.55 8.56
C ALA A 238 -7.44 2.60 8.55
N LYS A 239 -7.08 1.99 9.70
CA LYS A 239 -6.04 0.96 9.77
C LYS A 239 -6.47 -0.33 9.07
N GLN A 240 -7.70 -0.80 9.34
CA GLN A 240 -8.23 -2.03 8.77
C GLN A 240 -8.36 -1.95 7.23
N LEU A 241 -8.78 -0.80 6.70
CA LEU A 241 -8.83 -0.56 5.25
C LEU A 241 -7.45 -0.75 4.59
N ARG A 242 -6.37 -0.27 5.25
CA ARG A 242 -5.00 -0.44 4.75
C ARG A 242 -4.50 -1.87 4.95
N LEU A 243 -4.66 -2.43 6.15
CA LEU A 243 -4.17 -3.76 6.52
C LEU A 243 -4.77 -4.85 5.63
N ARG A 244 -6.08 -4.77 5.38
CA ARG A 244 -6.82 -5.76 4.59
C ARG A 244 -6.87 -5.44 3.09
N ASP A 245 -6.29 -4.31 2.67
CA ASP A 245 -6.38 -3.75 1.30
C ASP A 245 -7.83 -3.70 0.77
N ILE A 246 -8.75 -3.23 1.63
CA ILE A 246 -10.16 -3.09 1.26
C ILE A 246 -10.30 -1.92 0.28
N GLY A 247 -10.80 -2.20 -0.92
CA GLY A 247 -11.01 -1.21 -1.97
C GLY A 247 -12.43 -1.26 -2.55
N GLY A 248 -12.81 -0.20 -3.23
CA GLY A 248 -14.16 -0.03 -3.79
C GLY A 248 -15.01 0.91 -2.95
N ILE A 249 -16.30 0.65 -2.89
CA ILE A 249 -17.26 1.38 -2.08
C ILE A 249 -17.26 0.78 -0.66
N VAL A 250 -17.19 1.63 0.34
CA VAL A 250 -17.27 1.25 1.76
C VAL A 250 -18.33 2.10 2.42
N VAL A 251 -19.22 1.47 3.17
CA VAL A 251 -20.25 2.12 3.99
C VAL A 251 -19.95 1.81 5.45
N ILE A 252 -19.89 2.85 6.28
CA ILE A 252 -19.58 2.74 7.70
C ILE A 252 -20.79 3.23 8.48
N ASP A 253 -21.29 2.39 9.36
CA ASP A 253 -22.38 2.68 10.28
C ASP A 253 -21.78 3.02 11.64
N PHE A 254 -21.57 4.32 11.89
CA PHE A 254 -21.15 4.81 13.20
C PHE A 254 -22.35 4.84 14.14
N ILE A 255 -22.09 4.64 15.44
CA ILE A 255 -23.15 4.72 16.43
C ILE A 255 -23.74 6.13 16.44
N ASP A 256 -25.06 6.21 16.48
CA ASP A 256 -25.78 7.48 16.44
C ASP A 256 -25.29 8.46 17.51
N MET A 257 -25.05 9.70 17.08
CA MET A 257 -24.70 10.83 17.94
C MET A 257 -25.74 11.94 17.76
N GLU A 258 -26.24 12.46 18.85
CA GLU A 258 -27.22 13.58 18.83
C GLU A 258 -26.51 14.90 18.50
N ILE A 259 -25.31 15.11 19.03
CA ILE A 259 -24.57 16.36 18.90
C ILE A 259 -23.87 16.44 17.53
N LYS A 260 -24.28 17.39 16.68
CA LYS A 260 -23.71 17.61 15.34
C LYS A 260 -22.21 17.84 15.35
N GLU A 261 -21.69 18.54 16.37
CA GLU A 261 -20.26 18.80 16.49
C GLU A 261 -19.46 17.51 16.73
N ASN A 262 -19.99 16.55 17.49
CA ASN A 262 -19.37 15.24 17.68
C ASN A 262 -19.29 14.47 16.35
N ARG A 263 -20.38 14.45 15.56
CA ARG A 263 -20.38 13.84 14.22
C ARG A 263 -19.32 14.44 13.33
N ARG A 264 -19.17 15.77 13.32
CA ARG A 264 -18.14 16.45 12.54
C ARG A 264 -16.74 16.05 12.98
N ARG A 265 -16.47 16.04 14.29
CA ARG A 265 -15.17 15.67 14.86
C ARG A 265 -14.79 14.22 14.54
N VAL A 266 -15.72 13.28 14.60
CA VAL A 266 -15.50 11.89 14.21
C VAL A 266 -15.12 11.81 12.73
N LEU A 267 -15.84 12.53 11.85
CA LEU A 267 -15.54 12.55 10.42
C LEU A 267 -14.16 13.18 10.12
N ASP A 268 -13.82 14.25 10.82
CA ASP A 268 -12.51 14.91 10.68
C ASP A 268 -11.38 14.00 11.18
N ALA A 269 -11.57 13.28 12.30
CA ALA A 269 -10.61 12.27 12.78
C ALA A 269 -10.45 11.13 11.78
N PHE A 270 -11.53 10.66 11.17
CA PHE A 270 -11.48 9.63 10.14
C PHE A 270 -10.70 10.10 8.91
N ARG A 271 -10.97 11.32 8.42
CA ARG A 271 -10.23 11.92 7.29
C ARG A 271 -8.74 12.06 7.61
N ALA A 272 -8.41 12.49 8.83
CA ALA A 272 -7.02 12.60 9.30
C ALA A 272 -6.31 11.24 9.37
N ALA A 273 -7.00 10.20 9.85
CA ALA A 273 -6.46 8.84 9.89
C ALA A 273 -6.22 8.26 8.47
N LEU A 274 -7.11 8.56 7.52
CA LEU A 274 -6.97 8.18 6.12
C LEU A 274 -5.86 8.94 5.38
N ALA A 275 -5.44 10.11 5.85
CA ALA A 275 -4.34 10.87 5.23
C ALA A 275 -3.01 10.09 5.23
N ARG A 276 -2.85 9.11 6.13
CA ARG A 276 -1.71 8.18 6.16
C ARG A 276 -1.77 7.10 5.07
N ASP A 277 -2.90 6.95 4.39
CA ASP A 277 -3.06 5.96 3.33
C ASP A 277 -2.47 6.49 2.01
N LYS A 278 -1.52 5.75 1.45
CA LYS A 278 -0.94 6.04 0.11
C LYS A 278 -1.95 5.86 -1.02
N THR A 279 -3.03 5.12 -0.77
CA THR A 279 -4.10 4.86 -1.73
C THR A 279 -5.11 6.03 -1.73
N ARG A 280 -5.58 6.40 -2.91
CA ARG A 280 -6.56 7.47 -3.05
C ARG A 280 -7.87 7.05 -2.40
N THR A 281 -8.33 7.85 -1.44
CA THR A 281 -9.63 7.76 -0.77
C THR A 281 -10.46 9.01 -1.04
N GLN A 282 -11.78 8.86 -0.98
CA GLN A 282 -12.73 9.97 -0.99
C GLN A 282 -13.83 9.66 0.02
N VAL A 283 -14.01 10.53 1.01
CA VAL A 283 -15.00 10.40 2.08
C VAL A 283 -16.08 11.45 1.86
N PHE A 284 -17.32 11.02 1.84
CA PHE A 284 -18.49 11.89 1.71
C PHE A 284 -18.95 12.38 3.10
N GLU A 285 -19.87 13.34 3.11
CA GLU A 285 -20.51 13.80 4.35
C GLU A 285 -21.42 12.70 4.92
N ILE A 286 -21.72 12.78 6.21
CA ILE A 286 -22.66 11.85 6.86
C ILE A 286 -24.02 11.97 6.20
N SER A 287 -24.58 10.86 5.76
CA SER A 287 -25.89 10.80 5.13
C SER A 287 -27.01 11.12 6.14
N GLU A 288 -28.25 11.31 5.64
CA GLU A 288 -29.44 11.50 6.49
C GLU A 288 -29.71 10.28 7.38
N LEU A 289 -29.25 9.10 6.97
CA LEU A 289 -29.34 7.84 7.73
C LEU A 289 -28.24 7.67 8.78
N GLY A 290 -27.32 8.63 8.92
CA GLY A 290 -26.19 8.52 9.85
C GLY A 290 -24.97 7.78 9.29
N LEU A 291 -25.02 7.29 8.05
CA LEU A 291 -23.97 6.50 7.43
C LEU A 291 -22.85 7.38 6.86
N VAL A 292 -21.61 6.90 6.97
CA VAL A 292 -20.45 7.48 6.27
C VAL A 292 -20.15 6.64 5.04
N GLU A 293 -20.26 7.25 3.88
CA GLU A 293 -19.92 6.64 2.61
C GLU A 293 -18.51 7.06 2.18
N MET A 294 -17.76 6.13 1.65
CA MET A 294 -16.44 6.43 1.08
C MET A 294 -16.10 5.53 -0.10
N THR A 295 -15.14 5.98 -0.87
CA THR A 295 -14.48 5.15 -1.88
C THR A 295 -12.99 5.07 -1.63
N ARG A 296 -12.41 3.90 -1.81
CA ARG A 296 -10.97 3.67 -1.84
C ARG A 296 -10.58 2.98 -3.14
N LYS A 297 -9.58 3.51 -3.83
CA LYS A 297 -9.14 2.91 -5.10
C LYS A 297 -8.72 1.45 -4.86
N ARG A 298 -9.25 0.52 -5.65
CA ARG A 298 -8.79 -0.88 -5.65
C ARG A 298 -7.38 -0.95 -6.24
N ILE A 299 -6.44 -1.51 -5.48
CA ILE A 299 -5.06 -1.77 -5.91
C ILE A 299 -4.87 -3.26 -6.12
N GLY A 300 -5.35 -4.07 -5.18
CA GLY A 300 -5.33 -5.53 -5.20
C GLY A 300 -6.72 -6.12 -5.02
N GLU A 301 -6.75 -7.42 -4.79
CA GLU A 301 -7.99 -8.17 -4.53
C GLU A 301 -8.35 -8.19 -3.04
N GLY A 302 -7.46 -7.63 -2.18
CA GLY A 302 -7.61 -7.63 -0.74
C GLY A 302 -7.03 -8.87 -0.06
N LEU A 303 -6.71 -8.72 1.24
CA LEU A 303 -6.06 -9.79 2.01
C LEU A 303 -6.89 -11.06 2.07
N LEU A 304 -8.20 -10.93 2.27
CA LEU A 304 -9.11 -12.07 2.46
C LEU A 304 -9.09 -13.03 1.26
N VAL A 305 -9.07 -12.52 0.02
CA VAL A 305 -9.12 -13.33 -1.19
C VAL A 305 -7.90 -14.25 -1.34
N HIS A 306 -6.75 -13.87 -0.76
CA HIS A 306 -5.54 -14.71 -0.79
C HIS A 306 -5.56 -15.89 0.19
N PHE A 307 -6.46 -15.87 1.17
CA PHE A 307 -6.52 -16.86 2.27
C PHE A 307 -7.87 -17.57 2.41
N ALA A 308 -8.87 -17.25 1.57
CA ALA A 308 -10.21 -17.78 1.70
C ALA A 308 -10.80 -18.18 0.36
N ASP A 309 -11.50 -19.29 0.36
CA ASP A 309 -12.34 -19.75 -0.74
C ASP A 309 -13.81 -19.51 -0.41
N GLN A 310 -14.65 -19.45 -1.45
CA GLN A 310 -16.08 -19.32 -1.25
C GLN A 310 -16.64 -20.60 -0.60
N CYS A 311 -17.41 -20.43 0.47
CA CYS A 311 -18.03 -21.57 1.16
C CYS A 311 -18.99 -22.32 0.23
N PRO A 312 -18.78 -23.61 -0.04
CA PRO A 312 -19.62 -24.38 -0.95
C PRO A 312 -21.04 -24.63 -0.40
N SER A 313 -21.22 -24.54 0.93
CA SER A 313 -22.52 -24.83 1.57
C SER A 313 -23.47 -23.64 1.55
N CYS A 314 -22.99 -22.40 1.62
CA CYS A 314 -23.83 -21.21 1.66
C CYS A 314 -23.54 -20.21 0.54
N GLU A 315 -22.56 -20.48 -0.31
CA GLU A 315 -22.16 -19.61 -1.43
C GLU A 315 -21.98 -18.13 -1.01
N GLY A 316 -21.52 -17.89 0.23
CA GLY A 316 -21.34 -16.54 0.80
C GLY A 316 -22.58 -15.94 1.46
N ARG A 317 -23.69 -16.66 1.55
CA ARG A 317 -24.94 -16.16 2.18
C ARG A 317 -24.90 -16.18 3.71
N VAL A 318 -23.92 -16.87 4.33
CA VAL A 318 -23.77 -17.05 5.78
C VAL A 318 -24.90 -17.89 6.42
N VAL A 319 -25.96 -18.18 5.67
CA VAL A 319 -27.10 -19.01 6.09
C VAL A 319 -27.32 -20.14 5.10
N GLN A 320 -27.75 -21.29 5.58
CA GLN A 320 -28.18 -22.41 4.77
C GLN A 320 -29.71 -22.43 4.74
N VAL A 321 -30.29 -22.48 3.54
CA VAL A 321 -31.74 -22.54 3.36
C VAL A 321 -32.15 -24.02 3.43
N ASP A 322 -33.10 -24.33 4.30
CA ASP A 322 -33.72 -25.66 4.37
C ASP A 322 -34.86 -25.74 3.37
N PHE A 323 -34.61 -26.36 2.23
CA PHE A 323 -35.59 -26.53 1.16
C PHE A 323 -36.65 -27.63 1.46
N SER A 324 -36.43 -28.46 2.47
CA SER A 324 -37.41 -29.48 2.87
C SER A 324 -38.70 -28.89 3.41
N LEU A 325 -38.69 -27.61 3.78
CA LEU A 325 -39.87 -26.87 4.22
C LEU A 325 -40.85 -26.50 3.10
N PHE A 326 -40.45 -26.72 1.84
CA PHE A 326 -41.28 -26.40 0.66
C PHE A 326 -41.80 -27.63 -0.08
N GLU A 327 -41.46 -28.83 0.41
CA GLU A 327 -42.03 -30.11 -0.03
C GLU A 327 -43.25 -30.50 0.84
#